data_4982cbb28638f0d8ea9e6e6f8278705f
#
_entry.id   4982cbb28638f0d8ea9e6e6f8278705f
#
_cell.length_a   1.000
_cell.length_b   1.000
_cell.length_c   1.000
_cell.angle_alpha   90.00
_cell.angle_beta   90.00
_cell.angle_gamma   90.00
#
_symmetry.space_group_name_H-M   'P 1'
#
loop_
_entity.id
_entity.type
_entity.pdbx_description
1 polymer ?
#
loop_
_entity_poly.entity_id
_entity_poly.type
_entity_poly.pdbx_seq_one_letter_code
_entity_poly.pdbx_strand_id
1 'polypeptide(L)'
;MKLHILGCGDAFGSGGRNNSSYLVDGAERIFLLDCGPTTLPAMKRAGFSPRSLDAIFLSHLHGDHFGGLPFFFLEYLYESPRATPLHVAGPPGTEERVRSLFQSMFGDASEPKELPATVFHVLEPDRQVTVADVRVFPFRVPHQVRDISLGLKLSYQGKQLLYSGDSAWTDVFLTHAQGTDLFLCECSF
;
A
#
# COMPACT_ATOMS: atom_id res chain seq x y z
N MET A 1 -1.35 2.21 -18.38
CA MET A 1 -1.43 2.33 -16.92
C MET A 1 -2.51 3.33 -16.57
N LYS A 2 -3.45 2.97 -15.68
CA LYS A 2 -4.53 3.84 -15.18
C LYS A 2 -4.43 3.89 -13.66
N LEU A 3 -4.74 5.03 -13.07
CA LEU A 3 -4.86 5.20 -11.62
C LEU A 3 -6.33 5.34 -11.24
N HIS A 4 -6.76 4.56 -10.25
CA HIS A 4 -8.09 4.62 -9.66
C HIS A 4 -7.96 5.04 -8.20
N ILE A 5 -8.59 6.15 -7.83
CA ILE A 5 -8.61 6.65 -6.45
C ILE A 5 -9.72 5.90 -5.71
N LEU A 6 -9.36 4.90 -4.91
CA LEU A 6 -10.30 4.14 -4.08
C LEU A 6 -10.63 4.87 -2.78
N GLY A 7 -9.69 5.66 -2.29
CA GLY A 7 -9.80 6.53 -1.15
C GLY A 7 -8.68 7.56 -1.10
N CYS A 8 -9.00 8.74 -0.60
CA CYS A 8 -8.07 9.86 -0.42
C CYS A 8 -8.39 10.62 0.88
N GLY A 9 -8.99 9.94 1.83
CA GLY A 9 -9.34 10.48 3.15
C GLY A 9 -8.29 10.13 4.19
N ASP A 10 -8.33 10.88 5.26
CA ASP A 10 -7.51 10.75 6.46
C ASP A 10 -7.96 9.59 7.37
N ALA A 11 -7.29 9.45 8.52
CA ALA A 11 -7.62 8.47 9.56
C ALA A 11 -9.01 8.68 10.17
N PHE A 12 -9.57 9.89 10.08
CA PHE A 12 -10.85 10.25 10.68
C PHE A 12 -12.03 10.05 9.74
N GLY A 13 -11.79 9.75 8.45
CA GLY A 13 -12.83 9.64 7.45
C GLY A 13 -13.51 10.97 7.16
N SER A 14 -12.77 12.07 7.20
CA SER A 14 -13.26 13.42 7.01
C SER A 14 -14.07 13.57 5.72
N GLY A 15 -15.27 14.12 5.84
CA GLY A 15 -16.19 14.26 4.72
C GLY A 15 -16.73 12.93 4.16
N GLY A 16 -16.66 11.84 4.92
CA GLY A 16 -17.10 10.49 4.50
C GLY A 16 -16.20 9.83 3.48
N ARG A 17 -14.96 10.29 3.32
CA ARG A 17 -14.01 9.73 2.38
C ARG A 17 -13.44 8.42 2.90
N ASN A 18 -13.16 7.48 1.97
CA ASN A 18 -12.39 6.28 2.26
C ASN A 18 -10.93 6.64 2.60
N ASN A 19 -10.30 5.83 3.45
CA ASN A 19 -8.87 5.95 3.78
C ASN A 19 -7.99 5.85 2.54
N SER A 20 -6.80 6.41 2.62
CA SER A 20 -5.82 6.45 1.53
C SER A 20 -5.60 5.07 0.89
N SER A 21 -5.93 4.98 -0.39
CA SER A 21 -5.72 3.78 -1.21
C SER A 21 -5.86 4.12 -2.69
N TYR A 22 -4.84 3.81 -3.46
CA TYR A 22 -4.79 4.13 -4.88
C TYR A 22 -4.46 2.86 -5.65
N LEU A 23 -5.38 2.42 -6.53
CA LEU A 23 -5.19 1.24 -7.35
C LEU A 23 -4.60 1.64 -8.71
N VAL A 24 -3.49 1.03 -9.04
CA VAL A 24 -2.86 1.15 -10.35
C VAL A 24 -3.18 -0.08 -11.17
N ASP A 25 -3.90 0.13 -12.27
CA ASP A 25 -4.20 -0.87 -13.30
C ASP A 25 -3.19 -0.72 -14.45
N GLY A 26 -2.22 -1.61 -14.50
CA GLY A 26 -1.15 -1.63 -15.46
C GLY A 26 -1.33 -2.67 -16.58
N ALA A 27 -2.53 -3.17 -16.81
CA ALA A 27 -2.90 -4.21 -17.76
C ALA A 27 -2.34 -5.61 -17.43
N GLU A 28 -1.05 -5.76 -17.12
CA GLU A 28 -0.43 -7.03 -16.73
C GLU A 28 -0.31 -7.21 -15.23
N ARG A 29 -0.24 -6.09 -14.49
CA ARG A 29 -0.14 -6.05 -13.02
C ARG A 29 -1.11 -5.04 -12.47
N ILE A 30 -1.77 -5.43 -11.39
CA ILE A 30 -2.63 -4.55 -10.58
C ILE A 30 -1.99 -4.43 -9.20
N PHE A 31 -1.76 -3.21 -8.76
CA PHE A 31 -1.16 -2.97 -7.45
C PHE A 31 -1.78 -1.78 -6.73
N LEU A 32 -1.67 -1.77 -5.41
CA LEU A 32 -2.14 -0.70 -4.54
C LEU A 32 -0.97 0.13 -4.01
N LEU A 33 -1.20 1.43 -3.87
CA LEU A 33 -0.46 2.32 -2.99
C LEU A 33 -1.33 2.55 -1.76
N ASP A 34 -0.84 2.10 -0.62
CA ASP A 34 -1.53 1.98 0.65
C ASP A 34 -2.80 1.13 0.62
N CYS A 35 -3.20 0.66 1.79
CA CYS A 35 -4.30 -0.27 1.99
C CYS A 35 -5.00 0.02 3.32
N GLY A 36 -5.69 1.15 3.41
CA GLY A 36 -6.50 1.49 4.59
C GLY A 36 -7.71 0.55 4.77
N PRO A 37 -8.39 0.58 5.92
CA PRO A 37 -9.48 -0.33 6.25
C PRO A 37 -10.65 -0.36 5.25
N THR A 38 -10.87 0.73 4.54
CA THR A 38 -11.96 0.84 3.55
C THR A 38 -11.60 0.36 2.14
N THR A 39 -10.35 -0.09 1.92
CA THR A 39 -9.82 -0.42 0.59
C THR A 39 -10.54 -1.59 -0.07
N LEU A 40 -10.72 -2.72 0.64
CA LEU A 40 -11.37 -3.91 0.06
C LEU A 40 -12.78 -3.63 -0.46
N PRO A 41 -13.71 -3.04 0.34
CA PRO A 41 -15.04 -2.72 -0.18
C PRO A 41 -15.00 -1.65 -1.30
N ALA A 42 -14.07 -0.70 -1.26
CA ALA A 42 -13.91 0.29 -2.32
C ALA A 42 -13.45 -0.36 -3.64
N MET A 43 -12.49 -1.27 -3.58
CA MET A 43 -12.00 -2.04 -4.73
C MET A 43 -13.13 -2.86 -5.38
N LYS A 44 -13.94 -3.58 -4.57
CA LYS A 44 -15.09 -4.34 -5.05
C LYS A 44 -16.15 -3.43 -5.70
N ARG A 45 -16.47 -2.28 -5.09
CA ARG A 45 -17.40 -1.29 -5.69
C ARG A 45 -16.90 -0.71 -7.01
N ALA A 46 -15.58 -0.56 -7.17
CA ALA A 46 -14.96 -0.12 -8.42
C ALA A 46 -14.89 -1.22 -9.50
N GLY A 47 -15.41 -2.43 -9.23
CA GLY A 47 -15.47 -3.54 -10.16
C GLY A 47 -14.18 -4.35 -10.27
N PHE A 48 -13.21 -4.15 -9.38
CA PHE A 48 -11.97 -4.93 -9.36
C PHE A 48 -12.10 -6.16 -8.46
N SER A 49 -11.64 -7.30 -8.96
CA SER A 49 -11.54 -8.52 -8.17
C SER A 49 -10.33 -8.46 -7.23
N PRO A 50 -10.48 -8.74 -5.92
CA PRO A 50 -9.34 -8.84 -5.01
C PRO A 50 -8.28 -9.86 -5.47
N ARG A 51 -8.70 -10.92 -6.18
CA ARG A 51 -7.78 -11.95 -6.72
C ARG A 51 -6.78 -11.42 -7.74
N SER A 52 -7.12 -10.34 -8.46
CA SER A 52 -6.24 -9.75 -9.47
C SER A 52 -5.14 -8.87 -8.91
N LEU A 53 -5.12 -8.63 -7.60
CA LEU A 53 -4.12 -7.76 -6.98
C LEU A 53 -2.78 -8.49 -6.88
N ASP A 54 -1.74 -7.96 -7.51
CA ASP A 54 -0.39 -8.54 -7.49
C ASP A 54 0.44 -8.05 -6.32
N ALA A 55 0.37 -6.75 -6.01
CA ALA A 55 1.19 -6.15 -4.96
C ALA A 55 0.47 -5.01 -4.20
N ILE A 56 0.93 -4.78 -2.97
CA ILE A 56 0.57 -3.62 -2.14
C ILE A 56 1.87 -2.96 -1.70
N PHE A 57 2.01 -1.67 -1.99
CA PHE A 57 3.13 -0.84 -1.57
C PHE A 57 2.67 0.10 -0.46
N LEU A 58 3.26 -0.05 0.72
CA LEU A 58 2.92 0.74 1.90
C LEU A 58 3.92 1.89 2.08
N SER A 59 3.39 3.10 2.21
CA SER A 59 4.20 4.28 2.52
C SER A 59 4.68 4.26 3.97
N HIS A 60 3.81 3.90 4.89
CA HIS A 60 4.10 3.82 6.32
C HIS A 60 3.08 2.92 7.05
N LEU A 61 3.23 2.77 8.38
CA LEU A 61 2.46 1.80 9.15
C LEU A 61 1.47 2.45 10.15
N HIS A 62 0.80 3.55 9.75
CA HIS A 62 -0.42 3.98 10.42
C HIS A 62 -1.62 3.14 9.98
N GLY A 63 -2.59 2.95 10.87
CA GLY A 63 -3.71 2.04 10.66
C GLY A 63 -4.57 2.37 9.45
N ASP A 64 -4.70 3.63 9.09
CA ASP A 64 -5.43 4.11 7.93
C ASP A 64 -4.72 3.88 6.59
N HIS A 65 -3.43 3.43 6.61
CA HIS A 65 -2.64 3.09 5.44
C HIS A 65 -2.36 1.60 5.25
N PHE A 66 -2.37 0.78 6.33
CA PHE A 66 -2.14 -0.67 6.21
C PHE A 66 -3.22 -1.54 6.86
N GLY A 67 -4.12 -0.94 7.63
CA GLY A 67 -5.14 -1.67 8.41
C GLY A 67 -6.19 -2.40 7.59
N GLY A 68 -6.20 -2.25 6.28
CA GLY A 68 -7.04 -3.00 5.35
C GLY A 68 -6.53 -4.40 5.02
N LEU A 69 -5.22 -4.67 5.20
CA LEU A 69 -4.58 -5.94 4.86
C LEU A 69 -5.25 -7.17 5.52
N PRO A 70 -5.63 -7.15 6.82
CA PRO A 70 -6.31 -8.28 7.44
C PRO A 70 -7.60 -8.71 6.74
N PHE A 71 -8.35 -7.76 6.19
CA PHE A 71 -9.57 -8.06 5.44
C PHE A 71 -9.29 -8.72 4.09
N PHE A 72 -8.22 -8.31 3.39
CA PHE A 72 -7.75 -9.00 2.18
C PHE A 72 -7.30 -10.42 2.48
N PHE A 73 -6.65 -10.66 3.62
CA PHE A 73 -6.25 -12.01 4.01
C PHE A 73 -7.45 -12.91 4.28
N LEU A 74 -8.49 -12.41 4.96
CA LEU A 74 -9.74 -13.16 5.10
C LEU A 74 -10.40 -13.46 3.74
N GLU A 75 -10.46 -12.46 2.88
CA GLU A 75 -10.99 -12.61 1.51
C GLU A 75 -10.28 -13.75 0.76
N TYR A 76 -8.94 -13.81 0.86
CA TYR A 76 -8.14 -14.83 0.18
C TYR A 76 -8.25 -16.23 0.83
N LEU A 77 -8.48 -16.29 2.12
CA LEU A 77 -8.65 -17.57 2.81
C LEU A 77 -10.03 -18.20 2.55
N TYR A 78 -11.08 -17.40 2.38
CA TYR A 78 -12.44 -17.92 2.40
C TYR A 78 -13.25 -17.67 1.12
N GLU A 79 -13.11 -16.51 0.47
CA GLU A 79 -13.97 -16.09 -0.63
C GLU A 79 -13.28 -16.13 -2.00
N SER A 80 -12.05 -15.68 -2.05
CA SER A 80 -11.30 -15.48 -3.30
C SER A 80 -9.91 -16.09 -3.23
N PRO A 81 -9.75 -17.42 -3.10
CA PRO A 81 -8.43 -18.07 -3.01
C PRO A 81 -7.54 -17.70 -4.18
N ARG A 82 -6.26 -17.44 -3.89
CA ARG A 82 -5.25 -17.04 -4.87
C ARG A 82 -4.37 -18.22 -5.28
N ALA A 83 -4.02 -18.29 -6.56
CA ALA A 83 -3.04 -19.25 -7.06
C ALA A 83 -1.59 -18.76 -6.89
N THR A 84 -1.39 -17.44 -6.79
CA THR A 84 -0.09 -16.79 -6.63
C THR A 84 -0.03 -16.00 -5.33
N PRO A 85 1.14 -15.85 -4.70
CA PRO A 85 1.28 -15.04 -3.51
C PRO A 85 0.88 -13.57 -3.74
N LEU A 86 0.39 -12.92 -2.69
CA LEU A 86 0.31 -11.46 -2.64
C LEU A 86 1.69 -10.92 -2.26
N HIS A 87 2.20 -9.94 -2.99
CA HIS A 87 3.41 -9.21 -2.60
C HIS A 87 3.02 -8.00 -1.74
N VAL A 88 3.60 -7.89 -0.54
CA VAL A 88 3.42 -6.73 0.34
C VAL A 88 4.79 -6.10 0.57
N ALA A 89 4.94 -4.87 0.11
CA ALA A 89 6.18 -4.10 0.24
C ALA A 89 5.95 -2.88 1.13
N GLY A 90 6.81 -2.65 2.11
CA GLY A 90 6.68 -1.51 3.01
C GLY A 90 7.95 -1.28 3.85
N PRO A 91 7.96 -0.26 4.71
CA PRO A 91 9.11 0.06 5.53
C PRO A 91 9.52 -1.12 6.45
N PRO A 92 10.72 -1.09 7.06
CA PRO A 92 11.13 -2.06 8.07
C PRO A 92 10.05 -2.27 9.15
N GLY A 93 9.82 -3.53 9.56
CA GLY A 93 8.77 -3.89 10.53
C GLY A 93 7.39 -4.19 9.92
N THR A 94 7.23 -4.03 8.61
CA THR A 94 5.92 -4.28 7.92
C THR A 94 5.40 -5.69 8.19
N GLU A 95 6.20 -6.72 7.96
CA GLU A 95 5.76 -8.11 8.15
C GLU A 95 5.30 -8.38 9.58
N GLU A 96 6.10 -8.00 10.56
CA GLU A 96 5.80 -8.20 11.98
C GLU A 96 4.49 -7.51 12.36
N ARG A 97 4.32 -6.24 11.98
CA ARG A 97 3.15 -5.44 12.33
C ARG A 97 1.88 -5.95 11.64
N VAL A 98 1.98 -6.37 10.38
CA VAL A 98 0.86 -6.96 9.62
C VAL A 98 0.43 -8.30 10.22
N ARG A 99 1.38 -9.18 10.58
CA ARG A 99 1.09 -10.45 11.25
C ARG A 99 0.43 -10.23 12.61
N SER A 100 0.98 -9.32 13.42
CA SER A 100 0.43 -8.97 14.73
C SER A 100 -1.00 -8.43 14.62
N LEU A 101 -1.25 -7.54 13.66
CA LEU A 101 -2.58 -6.98 13.44
C LEU A 101 -3.59 -8.07 13.01
N PHE A 102 -3.19 -8.95 12.09
CA PHE A 102 -4.05 -10.04 11.63
C PHE A 102 -4.42 -10.99 12.78
N GLN A 103 -3.43 -11.37 13.60
CA GLN A 103 -3.67 -12.20 14.78
C GLN A 103 -4.58 -11.51 15.80
N SER A 104 -4.37 -10.21 16.05
CA SER A 104 -5.20 -9.45 16.99
C SER A 104 -6.66 -9.33 16.55
N MET A 105 -6.90 -9.27 15.22
CA MET A 105 -8.24 -9.10 14.68
C MET A 105 -8.98 -10.44 14.49
N PHE A 106 -8.27 -11.50 14.08
CA PHE A 106 -8.89 -12.72 13.57
C PHE A 106 -8.25 -14.01 14.07
N GLY A 107 -7.17 -13.93 14.80
CA GLY A 107 -6.54 -15.07 15.47
C GLY A 107 -7.26 -15.43 16.77
N ASP A 108 -7.09 -16.69 17.20
CA ASP A 108 -7.40 -17.16 18.55
C ASP A 108 -6.09 -17.35 19.31
N ALA A 109 -6.08 -17.07 20.61
CA ALA A 109 -4.89 -17.23 21.45
C ALA A 109 -4.39 -18.69 21.52
N SER A 110 -5.32 -19.65 21.37
CA SER A 110 -5.05 -21.09 21.40
C SER A 110 -4.75 -21.66 19.99
N GLU A 111 -5.16 -20.98 18.94
CA GLU A 111 -4.97 -21.41 17.55
C GLU A 111 -4.61 -20.22 16.64
N PRO A 112 -3.32 -19.90 16.49
CA PRO A 112 -2.86 -18.82 15.64
C PRO A 112 -3.29 -19.04 14.18
N LYS A 113 -3.86 -18.00 13.55
CA LYS A 113 -4.29 -18.07 12.17
C LYS A 113 -3.14 -17.78 11.21
N GLU A 114 -2.89 -18.69 10.28
CA GLU A 114 -1.88 -18.47 9.25
C GLU A 114 -2.34 -17.45 8.20
N LEU A 115 -1.39 -16.68 7.69
CA LEU A 115 -1.64 -15.81 6.54
C LEU A 115 -1.81 -16.63 5.27
N PRO A 116 -2.62 -16.17 4.30
CA PRO A 116 -2.57 -16.70 2.95
C PRO A 116 -1.18 -16.49 2.34
N ALA A 117 -0.88 -17.19 1.25
CA ALA A 117 0.42 -17.08 0.57
C ALA A 117 0.78 -15.60 0.31
N THR A 118 1.75 -15.09 1.06
CA THR A 118 2.18 -13.69 1.05
C THR A 118 3.71 -13.62 1.07
N VAL A 119 4.27 -12.76 0.22
CA VAL A 119 5.71 -12.46 0.19
C VAL A 119 5.91 -11.02 0.65
N PHE A 120 6.65 -10.82 1.73
CA PHE A 120 6.98 -9.51 2.25
C PHE A 120 8.31 -9.01 1.68
N HIS A 121 8.35 -7.71 1.37
CA HIS A 121 9.52 -7.00 0.88
C HIS A 121 9.77 -5.77 1.73
N VAL A 122 11.00 -5.61 2.21
CA VAL A 122 11.39 -4.42 2.97
C VAL A 122 11.80 -3.32 2.00
N LEU A 123 11.16 -2.16 2.13
CA LEU A 123 11.51 -0.94 1.42
C LEU A 123 12.45 -0.11 2.30
N GLU A 124 13.76 -0.26 2.06
CA GLU A 124 14.77 0.57 2.72
C GLU A 124 14.90 1.91 1.98
N PRO A 125 14.92 3.06 2.70
CA PRO A 125 15.13 4.36 2.07
C PRO A 125 16.36 4.37 1.16
N ASP A 126 16.23 5.04 0.02
CA ASP A 126 17.28 5.26 -0.97
C ASP A 126 17.84 3.99 -1.64
N ARG A 127 17.14 2.87 -1.50
CA ARG A 127 17.48 1.59 -2.12
C ARG A 127 16.39 1.10 -3.06
N GLN A 128 16.68 1.13 -4.35
CA GLN A 128 15.75 0.61 -5.37
C GLN A 128 15.53 -0.90 -5.23
N VAL A 129 14.28 -1.32 -5.35
CA VAL A 129 13.87 -2.73 -5.36
C VAL A 129 12.85 -2.97 -6.49
N THR A 130 12.75 -4.21 -6.96
CA THR A 130 11.70 -4.63 -7.90
C THR A 130 10.78 -5.63 -7.21
N VAL A 131 9.48 -5.34 -7.21
CA VAL A 131 8.43 -6.18 -6.61
C VAL A 131 7.32 -6.37 -7.63
N ALA A 132 6.99 -7.61 -7.98
CA ALA A 132 5.97 -7.94 -8.99
C ALA A 132 6.15 -7.11 -10.29
N ASP A 133 7.36 -7.04 -10.83
CA ASP A 133 7.77 -6.28 -12.02
C ASP A 133 7.69 -4.75 -11.90
N VAL A 134 7.28 -4.21 -10.75
CA VAL A 134 7.27 -2.77 -10.46
C VAL A 134 8.60 -2.38 -9.81
N ARG A 135 9.34 -1.46 -10.41
CA ARG A 135 10.54 -0.86 -9.79
C ARG A 135 10.10 0.23 -8.82
N VAL A 136 10.57 0.15 -7.60
CA VAL A 136 10.26 1.10 -6.54
C VAL A 136 11.54 1.70 -5.98
N PHE A 137 11.60 3.01 -5.91
CA PHE A 137 12.63 3.76 -5.19
C PHE A 137 11.96 4.47 -4.02
N PRO A 138 12.08 3.92 -2.78
CA PRO A 138 11.57 4.54 -1.58
C PRO A 138 12.55 5.61 -1.08
N PHE A 139 12.07 6.68 -0.49
CA PHE A 139 12.86 7.73 0.14
C PHE A 139 12.16 8.24 1.40
N ARG A 140 12.92 8.76 2.36
CA ARG A 140 12.34 9.26 3.62
C ARG A 140 11.55 10.54 3.39
N VAL A 141 10.41 10.64 4.09
CA VAL A 141 9.59 11.86 4.17
C VAL A 141 9.31 12.22 5.63
N PRO A 142 9.15 13.52 5.95
CA PRO A 142 8.86 13.97 7.31
C PRO A 142 7.39 13.76 7.66
N HIS A 143 7.10 12.77 8.51
CA HIS A 143 5.76 12.49 9.03
C HIS A 143 5.81 11.98 10.47
N GLN A 144 6.54 10.89 10.72
CA GLN A 144 6.67 10.28 12.04
C GLN A 144 8.04 10.49 12.64
N VAL A 145 8.10 10.59 13.98
CA VAL A 145 9.37 10.76 14.70
C VAL A 145 10.07 9.42 14.97
N ARG A 146 9.31 8.37 15.23
CA ARG A 146 9.85 7.06 15.68
C ARG A 146 9.92 6.02 14.57
N ASP A 147 8.97 6.04 13.65
CA ASP A 147 8.88 5.09 12.53
C ASP A 147 9.31 5.73 11.22
N ILE A 148 9.57 4.90 10.21
CA ILE A 148 9.93 5.38 8.88
C ILE A 148 8.68 5.62 8.06
N SER A 149 8.54 6.83 7.54
CA SER A 149 7.58 7.17 6.50
C SER A 149 8.30 7.37 5.17
N LEU A 150 7.73 6.81 4.10
CA LEU A 150 8.32 6.73 2.78
C LEU A 150 7.48 7.49 1.75
N GLY A 151 8.14 8.31 0.96
CA GLY A 151 7.71 8.60 -0.39
C GLY A 151 8.15 7.48 -1.33
N LEU A 152 7.35 7.17 -2.33
CA LEU A 152 7.59 6.07 -3.25
C LEU A 152 7.62 6.58 -4.69
N LYS A 153 8.75 6.40 -5.38
CA LYS A 153 8.84 6.61 -6.83
C LYS A 153 8.75 5.25 -7.52
N LEU A 154 7.65 5.02 -8.23
CA LEU A 154 7.40 3.75 -8.89
C LEU A 154 7.59 3.89 -10.41
N SER A 155 8.17 2.87 -11.02
CA SER A 155 8.33 2.80 -12.47
C SER A 155 7.78 1.47 -12.98
N TYR A 156 6.82 1.54 -13.90
CA TYR A 156 6.18 0.37 -14.49
C TYR A 156 5.77 0.65 -15.94
N GLN A 157 6.10 -0.24 -16.87
CA GLN A 157 5.78 -0.12 -18.31
C GLN A 157 6.15 1.25 -18.91
N GLY A 158 7.32 1.79 -18.55
CA GLY A 158 7.82 3.07 -19.08
C GLY A 158 7.16 4.31 -18.49
N LYS A 159 6.24 4.16 -17.53
CA LYS A 159 5.60 5.25 -16.79
C LYS A 159 6.19 5.39 -15.39
N GLN A 160 6.23 6.62 -14.89
CA GLN A 160 6.71 6.94 -13.56
C GLN A 160 5.64 7.64 -12.73
N LEU A 161 5.40 7.09 -11.54
CA LEU A 161 4.48 7.62 -10.55
C LEU A 161 5.27 7.97 -9.28
N LEU A 162 5.10 9.17 -8.77
CA LEU A 162 5.56 9.58 -7.46
C LEU A 162 4.39 9.64 -6.50
N TYR A 163 4.55 9.04 -5.32
CA TYR A 163 3.58 9.09 -4.23
C TYR A 163 4.27 9.63 -2.97
N SER A 164 3.71 10.67 -2.36
CA SER A 164 4.29 11.26 -1.15
C SER A 164 4.13 10.39 0.09
N GLY A 165 3.09 9.53 0.14
CA GLY A 165 2.56 9.06 1.41
C GLY A 165 2.08 10.25 2.24
N ASP A 166 1.91 10.06 3.55
CA ASP A 166 1.68 11.14 4.48
C ASP A 166 3.01 11.85 4.79
N SER A 167 3.06 13.15 4.58
CA SER A 167 4.28 13.92 4.68
C SER A 167 4.03 15.42 4.83
N ALA A 168 4.76 16.07 5.72
CA ALA A 168 4.95 17.51 5.58
C ALA A 168 5.73 17.81 4.29
N TRP A 169 5.66 19.05 3.81
CA TRP A 169 6.44 19.46 2.64
C TRP A 169 7.95 19.24 2.85
N THR A 170 8.61 18.75 1.82
CA THR A 170 10.07 18.59 1.78
C THR A 170 10.60 18.80 0.38
N ASP A 171 11.77 19.46 0.26
CA ASP A 171 12.41 19.72 -1.03
C ASP A 171 12.89 18.44 -1.74
N VAL A 172 12.95 17.32 -1.04
CA VAL A 172 13.22 16.00 -1.62
C VAL A 172 12.22 15.68 -2.75
N PHE A 173 10.96 16.14 -2.63
CA PHE A 173 9.97 15.98 -3.70
C PHE A 173 10.38 16.66 -5.01
N LEU A 174 11.04 17.83 -4.96
CA LEU A 174 11.50 18.53 -6.17
C LEU A 174 12.50 17.70 -6.98
N THR A 175 13.34 16.93 -6.28
CA THR A 175 14.29 16.02 -6.91
C THR A 175 13.61 14.78 -7.49
N HIS A 176 12.77 14.13 -6.70
CA HIS A 176 12.14 12.86 -7.13
C HIS A 176 11.01 13.07 -8.14
N ALA A 177 10.35 14.24 -8.17
CA ALA A 177 9.32 14.57 -9.14
C ALA A 177 9.85 14.78 -10.57
N GLN A 178 11.14 15.01 -10.73
CA GLN A 178 11.71 15.18 -12.06
C GLN A 178 11.52 13.93 -12.91
N GLY A 179 10.94 14.13 -14.10
CA GLY A 179 10.68 13.06 -15.06
C GLY A 179 9.53 12.12 -14.68
N THR A 180 8.74 12.41 -13.65
CA THR A 180 7.53 11.63 -13.35
C THR A 180 6.37 12.01 -14.25
N ASP A 181 5.55 11.01 -14.63
CA ASP A 181 4.32 11.24 -15.39
C ASP A 181 3.18 11.74 -14.48
N LEU A 182 3.21 11.35 -13.20
CA LEU A 182 2.19 11.74 -12.22
C LEU A 182 2.79 11.84 -10.81
N PHE A 183 2.41 12.86 -10.07
CA PHE A 183 2.71 13.01 -8.65
C PHE A 183 1.42 13.04 -7.83
N LEU A 184 1.24 12.03 -6.97
CA LEU A 184 0.23 11.99 -5.92
C LEU A 184 0.85 12.60 -4.67
N CYS A 185 0.41 13.80 -4.32
CA CYS A 185 0.93 14.56 -3.19
C CYS A 185 -0.14 14.71 -2.12
N GLU A 186 0.25 14.48 -0.86
CA GLU A 186 -0.59 14.84 0.27
C GLU A 186 -0.87 16.35 0.29
N CYS A 187 -2.05 16.72 0.75
CA CYS A 187 -2.50 18.09 0.87
C CYS A 187 -3.32 18.29 2.17
N SER A 188 -2.90 17.65 3.26
CA SER A 188 -3.46 17.86 4.59
C SER A 188 -2.88 19.13 5.23
N PHE A 189 -3.66 19.81 6.07
CA PHE A 189 -3.29 21.08 6.71
C PHE A 189 -2.73 20.83 8.11
#